data_704bf128dc71fd63fb3b4f2bf8709e85
#
_entry.id   704bf128dc71fd63fb3b4f2bf8709e85
#
_cell.length_a   1.000
_cell.length_b   1.000
_cell.length_c   1.000
_cell.angle_alpha   90.00
_cell.angle_beta   90.00
_cell.angle_gamma   90.00
#
_symmetry.space_group_name_H-M   'P 1'
#
loop_
_entity.id
_entity.type
_entity.pdbx_description
1 polymer ?
#
loop_
_entity_poly.entity_id
_entity_poly.type
_entity_poly.pdbx_seq_one_letter_code
_entity_poly.pdbx_strand_id
1 'polypeptide(L)'
;MKKNRKLIEGLENIFRTSSSSEELFDTFRLSIENKIKDEELYKILLRNKALSIDEICMYTEKICKVFPELTYNIYFCVGQLLESISSYGKHYEKAFLYLKKATESVPEANEPYVAMAKMYNNELNIPKFEIIASIIEDGLSKVAVKSPLCFALSNLYQNRGEKEKGLSFQKLGEIFQREGK
;
A
#
# COMPACT_ATOMS: atom_id res chain seq x y z
N MET A 1 -1.97 32.51 -4.32
CA MET A 1 -1.41 31.61 -3.29
C MET A 1 -2.23 31.57 -1.99
N LYS A 2 -2.56 32.68 -1.30
CA LYS A 2 -3.30 32.68 -0.02
C LYS A 2 -4.71 32.04 -0.10
N LYS A 3 -5.44 32.14 -1.22
CA LYS A 3 -6.81 31.60 -1.38
C LYS A 3 -6.82 30.06 -1.42
N ASN A 4 -5.84 29.45 -2.12
CA ASN A 4 -5.73 28.00 -2.19
C ASN A 4 -5.35 27.38 -0.83
N ARG A 5 -4.50 28.05 -0.05
CA ARG A 5 -4.11 27.55 1.27
C ARG A 5 -5.30 27.50 2.24
N LYS A 6 -6.13 28.53 2.29
CA LYS A 6 -7.36 28.51 3.11
C LYS A 6 -8.35 27.42 2.67
N LEU A 7 -8.45 27.17 1.36
CA LEU A 7 -9.28 26.10 0.85
C LEU A 7 -8.76 24.72 1.33
N ILE A 8 -7.47 24.45 1.16
CA ILE A 8 -6.85 23.19 1.61
C ILE A 8 -7.02 22.99 3.12
N GLU A 9 -6.76 24.01 3.92
CA GLU A 9 -6.97 23.96 5.38
C GLU A 9 -8.43 23.64 5.75
N GLY A 10 -9.40 24.20 5.01
CA GLY A 10 -10.84 23.90 5.20
C GLY A 10 -11.18 22.45 4.84
N LEU A 11 -10.70 21.98 3.69
CA LEU A 11 -10.90 20.58 3.25
C LEU A 11 -10.26 19.59 4.24
N GLU A 12 -9.03 19.87 4.67
CA GLU A 12 -8.32 19.03 5.63
C GLU A 12 -9.08 18.93 6.97
N ASN A 13 -9.61 20.06 7.47
CA ASN A 13 -10.38 20.04 8.70
C ASN A 13 -11.61 19.14 8.58
N ILE A 14 -12.39 19.23 7.49
CA ILE A 14 -13.55 18.37 7.27
C ILE A 14 -13.12 16.91 7.14
N PHE A 15 -12.08 16.60 6.37
CA PHE A 15 -11.56 15.24 6.23
C PHE A 15 -11.09 14.62 7.56
N ARG A 16 -10.62 15.43 8.51
CA ARG A 16 -10.20 14.96 9.84
C ARG A 16 -11.36 14.76 10.80
N THR A 17 -12.37 15.64 10.76
CA THR A 17 -13.32 15.78 11.87
C THR A 17 -14.73 15.34 11.52
N SER A 18 -15.09 15.30 10.25
CA SER A 18 -16.44 14.92 9.86
C SER A 18 -16.71 13.43 10.11
N SER A 19 -17.88 13.13 10.64
CA SER A 19 -18.45 11.80 10.77
C SER A 19 -19.56 11.52 9.75
N SER A 20 -19.84 12.47 8.83
CA SER A 20 -20.85 12.34 7.79
C SER A 20 -20.20 11.91 6.47
N SER A 21 -20.57 10.72 5.95
CA SER A 21 -20.13 10.24 4.63
C SER A 21 -20.55 11.20 3.52
N GLU A 22 -21.70 11.85 3.63
CA GLU A 22 -22.20 12.82 2.65
C GLU A 22 -21.31 14.08 2.63
N GLU A 23 -20.99 14.64 3.78
CA GLU A 23 -20.09 15.80 3.89
C GLU A 23 -18.68 15.46 3.37
N LEU A 24 -18.17 14.28 3.69
CA LEU A 24 -16.88 13.79 3.16
C LEU A 24 -16.92 13.66 1.64
N PHE A 25 -18.03 13.14 1.09
CA PHE A 25 -18.18 12.99 -0.35
C PHE A 25 -18.23 14.36 -1.07
N ASP A 26 -19.04 15.30 -0.57
CA ASP A 26 -19.13 16.64 -1.17
C ASP A 26 -17.81 17.38 -1.08
N THR A 27 -17.11 17.26 0.04
CA THR A 27 -15.78 17.85 0.24
C THR A 27 -14.74 17.20 -0.69
N PHE A 28 -14.79 15.89 -0.86
CA PHE A 28 -13.96 15.16 -1.82
C PHE A 28 -14.22 15.63 -3.25
N ARG A 29 -15.50 15.70 -3.67
CA ARG A 29 -15.87 16.21 -5.00
C ARG A 29 -15.30 17.62 -5.22
N LEU A 30 -15.45 18.51 -4.25
CA LEU A 30 -14.90 19.86 -4.31
C LEU A 30 -13.37 19.86 -4.50
N SER A 31 -12.65 18.97 -3.81
CA SER A 31 -11.19 18.84 -3.94
C SER A 31 -10.77 18.41 -5.35
N ILE A 32 -11.50 17.45 -5.94
CA ILE A 32 -11.26 16.96 -7.31
C ILE A 32 -11.57 18.03 -8.36
N GLU A 33 -12.71 18.74 -8.23
CA GLU A 33 -13.11 19.82 -9.15
C GLU A 33 -12.12 20.98 -9.14
N ASN A 34 -11.57 21.32 -7.97
CA ASN A 34 -10.53 22.34 -7.82
C ASN A 34 -9.13 21.83 -8.17
N LYS A 35 -9.00 20.59 -8.62
CA LYS A 35 -7.72 19.95 -8.97
C LYS A 35 -6.67 20.09 -7.86
N ILE A 36 -7.09 19.90 -6.61
CA ILE A 36 -6.20 19.94 -5.45
C ILE A 36 -5.32 18.69 -5.49
N LYS A 37 -4.05 18.88 -5.85
CA LYS A 37 -3.05 17.83 -5.93
C LYS A 37 -2.24 17.83 -4.62
N ASP A 38 -2.80 17.22 -3.59
CA ASP A 38 -2.17 17.14 -2.27
C ASP A 38 -2.32 15.71 -1.73
N GLU A 39 -1.21 14.98 -1.70
CA GLU A 39 -1.15 13.59 -1.28
C GLU A 39 -1.59 13.40 0.17
N GLU A 40 -1.10 14.27 1.07
CA GLU A 40 -1.40 14.16 2.50
C GLU A 40 -2.88 14.46 2.77
N LEU A 41 -3.46 15.40 2.06
CA LEU A 41 -4.90 15.68 2.14
C LEU A 41 -5.73 14.42 1.84
N TYR A 42 -5.40 13.70 0.78
CA TYR A 42 -6.11 12.46 0.41
C TYR A 42 -5.84 11.31 1.38
N LYS A 43 -4.63 11.19 1.91
CA LYS A 43 -4.34 10.20 2.95
C LYS A 43 -5.14 10.45 4.23
N ILE A 44 -5.39 11.72 4.58
CA ILE A 44 -6.25 12.09 5.71
C ILE A 44 -7.69 11.64 5.45
N LEU A 45 -8.26 11.95 4.28
CA LEU A 45 -9.59 11.48 3.89
C LEU A 45 -9.71 9.96 4.01
N LEU A 46 -8.79 9.22 3.35
CA LEU A 46 -8.85 7.75 3.28
C LEU A 46 -8.73 7.07 4.65
N ARG A 47 -8.15 7.75 5.65
CA ARG A 47 -8.06 7.28 7.03
C ARG A 47 -9.24 7.70 7.91
N ASN A 48 -10.21 8.42 7.37
CA ASN A 48 -11.37 8.84 8.14
C ASN A 48 -12.23 7.60 8.50
N LYS A 49 -12.56 7.47 9.79
CA LYS A 49 -13.26 6.31 10.35
C LYS A 49 -14.74 6.23 9.93
N ALA A 50 -15.31 7.31 9.40
CA ALA A 50 -16.68 7.32 8.89
C ALA A 50 -16.81 6.65 7.52
N LEU A 51 -15.70 6.45 6.81
CA LEU A 51 -15.70 5.80 5.50
C LEU A 51 -15.83 4.29 5.62
N SER A 52 -16.71 3.73 4.83
CA SER A 52 -16.73 2.29 4.55
C SER A 52 -15.54 1.89 3.66
N ILE A 53 -15.22 0.61 3.67
CA ILE A 53 -14.16 0.07 2.79
C ILE A 53 -14.46 0.33 1.31
N ASP A 54 -15.73 0.27 0.91
CA ASP A 54 -16.09 0.50 -0.49
C ASP A 54 -15.94 1.97 -0.88
N GLU A 55 -16.22 2.90 0.02
CA GLU A 55 -15.95 4.33 -0.18
C GLU A 55 -14.44 4.61 -0.26
N ILE A 56 -13.63 4.00 0.63
CA ILE A 56 -12.17 4.09 0.54
C ILE A 56 -11.68 3.63 -0.83
N CYS A 57 -12.15 2.48 -1.31
CA CYS A 57 -11.79 1.97 -2.63
C CYS A 57 -12.23 2.92 -3.75
N MET A 58 -13.46 3.41 -3.70
CA MET A 58 -14.01 4.34 -4.69
C MET A 58 -13.19 5.65 -4.76
N TYR A 59 -12.89 6.25 -3.62
CA TYR A 59 -12.07 7.47 -3.57
C TYR A 59 -10.66 7.20 -4.08
N THR A 60 -10.04 6.10 -3.68
CA THR A 60 -8.72 5.68 -4.15
C THR A 60 -8.64 5.61 -5.66
N GLU A 61 -9.55 4.89 -6.31
CA GLU A 61 -9.57 4.77 -7.77
C GLU A 61 -9.81 6.13 -8.46
N LYS A 62 -10.67 6.97 -7.86
CA LYS A 62 -10.93 8.31 -8.40
C LYS A 62 -9.71 9.23 -8.29
N ILE A 63 -9.01 9.22 -7.16
CA ILE A 63 -7.77 10.00 -6.95
C ILE A 63 -6.72 9.57 -7.97
N CYS A 64 -6.43 8.27 -8.07
CA CYS A 64 -5.42 7.74 -8.97
C CYS A 64 -5.73 8.01 -10.45
N LYS A 65 -7.01 8.00 -10.82
CA LYS A 65 -7.45 8.35 -12.17
C LYS A 65 -7.26 9.83 -12.50
N VAL A 66 -7.48 10.73 -11.53
CA VAL A 66 -7.38 12.19 -11.75
C VAL A 66 -5.95 12.69 -11.57
N PHE A 67 -5.19 12.05 -10.68
CA PHE A 67 -3.81 12.41 -10.35
C PHE A 67 -2.90 11.18 -10.47
N PRO A 68 -2.53 10.77 -11.70
CA PRO A 68 -1.72 9.56 -11.93
C PRO A 68 -0.39 9.56 -11.18
N GLU A 69 0.18 10.73 -10.94
CA GLU A 69 1.44 10.90 -10.21
C GLU A 69 1.35 10.58 -8.71
N LEU A 70 0.14 10.52 -8.14
CA LEU A 70 -0.08 10.12 -6.73
C LEU A 70 -0.35 8.61 -6.60
N THR A 71 -0.50 7.90 -7.72
CA THR A 71 -1.00 6.52 -7.77
C THR A 71 -0.22 5.59 -6.83
N TYR A 72 1.10 5.59 -6.92
CA TYR A 72 1.95 4.74 -6.08
C TYR A 72 1.70 4.95 -4.59
N ASN A 73 1.81 6.20 -4.14
CA ASN A 73 1.71 6.53 -2.72
C ASN A 73 0.30 6.28 -2.17
N ILE A 74 -0.73 6.53 -3.00
CA ILE A 74 -2.12 6.30 -2.61
C ILE A 74 -2.43 4.81 -2.55
N TYR A 75 -2.03 4.01 -3.56
CA TYR A 75 -2.23 2.56 -3.51
C TYR A 75 -1.46 1.91 -2.36
N PHE A 76 -0.22 2.32 -2.11
CA PHE A 76 0.57 1.80 -1.00
C PHE A 76 -0.07 2.16 0.35
N CYS A 77 -0.49 3.42 0.54
CA CYS A 77 -1.19 3.87 1.75
C CYS A 77 -2.47 3.06 2.00
N VAL A 78 -3.29 2.85 0.96
CA VAL A 78 -4.55 2.09 1.08
C VAL A 78 -4.30 0.62 1.35
N GLY A 79 -3.30 0.02 0.71
CA GLY A 79 -2.88 -1.34 1.01
C GLY A 79 -2.54 -1.55 2.48
N GLN A 80 -1.72 -0.67 3.06
CA GLN A 80 -1.37 -0.68 4.48
C GLN A 80 -2.57 -0.39 5.39
N LEU A 81 -3.42 0.57 5.02
CA LEU A 81 -4.63 0.90 5.78
C LEU A 81 -5.55 -0.32 5.86
N LEU A 82 -5.87 -0.94 4.73
CA LEU A 82 -6.75 -2.09 4.66
C LEU A 82 -6.16 -3.31 5.38
N GLU A 83 -4.84 -3.51 5.35
CA GLU A 83 -4.16 -4.52 6.15
C GLU A 83 -4.39 -4.27 7.65
N SER A 84 -4.20 -3.04 8.13
CA SER A 84 -4.29 -2.69 9.55
C SER A 84 -5.69 -2.83 10.14
N ILE A 85 -6.75 -2.66 9.33
CA ILE A 85 -8.14 -2.81 9.77
C ILE A 85 -8.72 -4.19 9.49
N SER A 86 -7.96 -5.05 8.82
CA SER A 86 -8.35 -6.44 8.54
C SER A 86 -8.25 -7.28 9.80
N SER A 87 -9.37 -7.51 10.48
CA SER A 87 -9.47 -8.66 11.35
C SER A 87 -9.73 -9.91 10.50
N TYR A 88 -8.72 -10.76 10.36
CA TYR A 88 -8.77 -12.09 9.74
C TYR A 88 -9.86 -12.29 8.66
N GLY A 89 -9.56 -11.94 7.42
CA GLY A 89 -10.25 -12.49 6.25
C GLY A 89 -11.07 -11.55 5.38
N LYS A 90 -11.81 -10.56 5.89
CA LYS A 90 -12.77 -9.80 5.05
C LYS A 90 -12.15 -8.77 4.08
N HIS A 91 -11.00 -8.18 4.41
CA HIS A 91 -10.43 -7.09 3.60
C HIS A 91 -9.01 -7.38 3.12
N TYR A 92 -8.52 -8.55 3.43
CA TYR A 92 -7.17 -9.00 3.14
C TYR A 92 -6.88 -9.04 1.64
N GLU A 93 -7.84 -9.54 0.86
CA GLU A 93 -7.72 -9.58 -0.61
C GLU A 93 -7.62 -8.16 -1.20
N LYS A 94 -8.41 -7.21 -0.66
CA LYS A 94 -8.35 -5.81 -1.10
C LYS A 94 -7.01 -5.17 -0.73
N ALA A 95 -6.51 -5.40 0.49
CA ALA A 95 -5.20 -4.91 0.91
C ALA A 95 -4.09 -5.43 -0.01
N PHE A 96 -4.09 -6.73 -0.27
CA PHE A 96 -3.14 -7.37 -1.19
C PHE A 96 -3.24 -6.80 -2.61
N LEU A 97 -4.46 -6.61 -3.12
CA LEU A 97 -4.69 -6.01 -4.43
C LEU A 97 -4.07 -4.62 -4.55
N TYR A 98 -4.26 -3.75 -3.54
CA TYR A 98 -3.70 -2.40 -3.58
C TYR A 98 -2.18 -2.37 -3.43
N LEU A 99 -1.59 -3.25 -2.62
CA LEU A 99 -0.13 -3.43 -2.58
C LEU A 99 0.40 -3.90 -3.93
N LYS A 100 -0.28 -4.84 -4.59
CA LYS A 100 0.08 -5.29 -5.93
C LYS A 100 -0.02 -4.14 -6.95
N LYS A 101 -1.09 -3.35 -6.94
CA LYS A 101 -1.21 -2.14 -7.79
C LYS A 101 -0.06 -1.14 -7.53
N ALA A 102 0.39 -1.01 -6.28
CA ALA A 102 1.55 -0.17 -5.97
C ALA A 102 2.83 -0.71 -6.62
N THR A 103 3.09 -2.03 -6.60
CA THR A 103 4.25 -2.63 -7.30
C THR A 103 4.17 -2.48 -8.82
N GLU A 104 2.96 -2.46 -9.38
CA GLU A 104 2.75 -2.23 -10.82
C GLU A 104 2.97 -0.77 -11.21
N SER A 105 2.72 0.17 -10.28
CA SER A 105 2.88 1.61 -10.51
C SER A 105 4.35 2.06 -10.44
N VAL A 106 5.12 1.50 -9.52
CA VAL A 106 6.57 1.77 -9.32
C VAL A 106 7.26 0.44 -9.03
N PRO A 107 7.59 -0.37 -10.07
CA PRO A 107 8.15 -1.71 -9.88
C PRO A 107 9.51 -1.75 -9.18
N GLU A 108 10.25 -0.66 -9.20
CA GLU A 108 11.57 -0.51 -8.56
C GLU A 108 11.50 -0.23 -7.05
N ALA A 109 10.34 0.11 -6.52
CA ALA A 109 10.12 0.31 -5.08
C ALA A 109 9.97 -1.03 -4.36
N ASN A 110 10.73 -1.24 -3.29
CA ASN A 110 10.73 -2.50 -2.55
C ASN A 110 9.65 -2.59 -1.46
N GLU A 111 9.15 -1.46 -0.97
CA GLU A 111 8.26 -1.38 0.19
C GLU A 111 6.94 -2.17 0.01
N PRO A 112 6.25 -2.09 -1.14
CA PRO A 112 5.00 -2.84 -1.32
C PRO A 112 5.22 -4.35 -1.36
N TYR A 113 6.35 -4.83 -1.93
CA TYR A 113 6.69 -6.26 -1.92
C TYR A 113 6.94 -6.76 -0.50
N VAL A 114 7.70 -5.98 0.30
CA VAL A 114 7.96 -6.32 1.71
C VAL A 114 6.66 -6.30 2.52
N ALA A 115 5.77 -5.34 2.26
CA ALA A 115 4.45 -5.30 2.91
C ALA A 115 3.61 -6.54 2.56
N MET A 116 3.57 -6.96 1.29
CA MET A 116 2.89 -8.20 0.89
C MET A 116 3.46 -9.43 1.59
N ALA A 117 4.79 -9.53 1.73
CA ALA A 117 5.42 -10.65 2.45
C ALA A 117 4.95 -10.74 3.91
N LYS A 118 4.81 -9.60 4.58
CA LYS A 118 4.34 -9.53 5.98
C LYS A 118 2.88 -9.96 6.14
N MET A 119 2.08 -9.82 5.10
CA MET A 119 0.68 -10.24 5.11
C MET A 119 0.51 -11.77 5.13
N TYR A 120 1.53 -12.54 4.80
CA TYR A 120 1.41 -13.99 4.72
C TYR A 120 1.11 -14.62 6.08
N ASN A 121 -0.03 -15.30 6.15
CA ASN A 121 -0.39 -16.13 7.30
C ASN A 121 -0.16 -17.61 6.97
N ASN A 122 0.82 -18.22 7.62
CA ASN A 122 1.21 -19.60 7.35
C ASN A 122 0.14 -20.64 7.75
N GLU A 123 -0.62 -20.38 8.82
CA GLU A 123 -1.65 -21.30 9.31
C GLU A 123 -2.82 -21.39 8.33
N LEU A 124 -3.22 -20.24 7.77
CA LEU A 124 -4.33 -20.15 6.83
C LEU A 124 -3.90 -20.30 5.37
N ASN A 125 -2.60 -20.21 5.08
CA ASN A 125 -2.03 -20.09 3.73
C ASN A 125 -2.71 -18.95 2.91
N ILE A 126 -2.84 -17.80 3.53
CA ILE A 126 -3.48 -16.61 2.95
C ILE A 126 -2.52 -15.41 3.01
N PRO A 127 -2.32 -14.71 1.90
CA PRO A 127 -2.57 -15.15 0.50
C PRO A 127 -1.79 -16.44 0.20
N LYS A 128 -2.14 -17.18 -0.86
CA LYS A 128 -1.41 -18.42 -1.19
C LYS A 128 0.08 -18.15 -1.28
N PHE A 129 0.88 -18.96 -0.58
CA PHE A 129 2.33 -18.85 -0.50
C PHE A 129 2.98 -18.71 -1.88
N GLU A 130 2.58 -19.56 -2.82
CA GLU A 130 3.15 -19.62 -4.16
C GLU A 130 2.95 -18.30 -4.92
N ILE A 131 1.82 -17.63 -4.70
CA ILE A 131 1.51 -16.33 -5.33
C ILE A 131 2.42 -15.23 -4.76
N ILE A 132 2.54 -15.15 -3.43
CA ILE A 132 3.39 -14.14 -2.79
C ILE A 132 4.86 -14.37 -3.15
N ALA A 133 5.34 -15.60 -3.01
CA ALA A 133 6.74 -15.93 -3.29
C ALA A 133 7.10 -15.57 -4.74
N SER A 134 6.26 -15.95 -5.71
CA SER A 134 6.46 -15.61 -7.12
C SER A 134 6.52 -14.10 -7.36
N ILE A 135 5.58 -13.33 -6.79
CA ILE A 135 5.57 -11.86 -6.96
C ILE A 135 6.85 -11.23 -6.42
N ILE A 136 7.34 -11.69 -5.26
CA ILE A 136 8.53 -11.10 -4.64
C ILE A 136 9.81 -11.57 -5.35
N GLU A 137 9.87 -12.83 -5.79
CA GLU A 137 10.98 -13.34 -6.60
C GLU A 137 11.10 -12.57 -7.93
N ASP A 138 9.98 -12.32 -8.62
CA ASP A 138 9.94 -11.50 -9.82
C ASP A 138 10.37 -10.04 -9.52
N GLY A 139 10.01 -9.54 -8.35
CA GLY A 139 10.39 -8.21 -7.87
C GLY A 139 11.90 -8.03 -7.73
N LEU A 140 12.66 -9.08 -7.39
CA LEU A 140 14.14 -9.01 -7.28
C LEU A 140 14.84 -8.54 -8.55
N SER A 141 14.24 -8.76 -9.71
CA SER A 141 14.77 -8.29 -10.99
C SER A 141 14.44 -6.82 -11.28
N LYS A 142 13.49 -6.23 -10.55
CA LYS A 142 12.90 -4.90 -10.82
C LYS A 142 13.35 -3.85 -9.81
N VAL A 143 13.47 -4.23 -8.53
CA VAL A 143 13.77 -3.29 -7.46
C VAL A 143 15.19 -2.74 -7.54
N ALA A 144 15.35 -1.47 -7.14
CA ALA A 144 16.66 -0.84 -7.05
C ALA A 144 17.50 -1.41 -5.90
N VAL A 145 16.88 -1.67 -4.75
CA VAL A 145 17.55 -2.24 -3.56
C VAL A 145 16.97 -3.63 -3.29
N LYS A 146 17.78 -4.67 -3.48
CA LYS A 146 17.37 -6.08 -3.45
C LYS A 146 17.35 -6.71 -2.07
N SER A 147 18.22 -6.24 -1.18
CA SER A 147 18.39 -6.84 0.15
C SER A 147 17.09 -6.95 0.96
N PRO A 148 16.15 -5.96 0.99
CA PRO A 148 14.90 -6.10 1.71
C PRO A 148 14.00 -7.24 1.20
N LEU A 149 13.97 -7.46 -0.13
CA LEU A 149 13.20 -8.54 -0.73
C LEU A 149 13.80 -9.90 -0.41
N CYS A 150 15.13 -10.01 -0.44
CA CYS A 150 15.81 -11.25 -0.04
C CYS A 150 15.50 -11.63 1.41
N PHE A 151 15.50 -10.67 2.33
CA PHE A 151 15.13 -10.93 3.73
C PHE A 151 13.65 -11.28 3.87
N ALA A 152 12.76 -10.63 3.10
CA ALA A 152 11.35 -10.96 3.08
C ALA A 152 11.11 -12.40 2.59
N LEU A 153 11.78 -12.81 1.49
CA LEU A 153 11.73 -14.18 0.99
C LEU A 153 12.32 -15.18 1.99
N SER A 154 13.44 -14.83 2.62
CA SER A 154 14.03 -15.68 3.67
C SER A 154 13.00 -16.00 4.76
N ASN A 155 12.34 -14.96 5.28
CA ASN A 155 11.32 -15.13 6.33
C ASN A 155 10.12 -15.97 5.83
N LEU A 156 9.64 -15.71 4.60
CA LEU A 156 8.54 -16.48 4.02
C LEU A 156 8.85 -17.96 3.92
N TYR A 157 10.03 -18.32 3.36
CA TYR A 157 10.45 -19.71 3.20
C TYR A 157 10.72 -20.39 4.55
N GLN A 158 11.32 -19.68 5.50
CA GLN A 158 11.54 -20.20 6.86
C GLN A 158 10.23 -20.49 7.58
N ASN A 159 9.25 -19.59 7.50
CA ASN A 159 7.91 -19.77 8.07
C ASN A 159 7.17 -20.96 7.43
N ARG A 160 7.42 -21.23 6.16
CA ARG A 160 6.88 -22.39 5.45
C ARG A 160 7.57 -23.73 5.84
N GLY A 161 8.71 -23.66 6.54
CA GLY A 161 9.53 -24.81 6.88
C GLY A 161 10.60 -25.16 5.84
N GLU A 162 10.70 -24.42 4.74
CA GLU A 162 11.69 -24.56 3.68
C GLU A 162 13.04 -23.88 4.09
N LYS A 163 13.66 -24.42 5.16
CA LYS A 163 14.79 -23.78 5.81
C LYS A 163 16.01 -23.54 4.92
N GLU A 164 16.32 -24.49 4.04
CA GLU A 164 17.49 -24.38 3.15
C GLU A 164 17.30 -23.21 2.16
N LYS A 165 16.12 -23.10 1.56
CA LYS A 165 15.78 -22.00 0.64
C LYS A 165 15.74 -20.67 1.38
N GLY A 166 15.18 -20.64 2.58
CA GLY A 166 15.19 -19.47 3.45
C GLY A 166 16.61 -18.98 3.77
N LEU A 167 17.52 -19.88 4.14
CA LEU A 167 18.92 -19.55 4.42
C LEU A 167 19.68 -19.08 3.17
N SER A 168 19.37 -19.61 1.99
CA SER A 168 19.98 -19.13 0.75
C SER A 168 19.58 -17.69 0.43
N PHE A 169 18.31 -17.31 0.61
CA PHE A 169 17.87 -15.93 0.47
C PHE A 169 18.44 -15.01 1.54
N GLN A 170 18.61 -15.49 2.76
CA GLN A 170 19.26 -14.70 3.81
C GLN A 170 20.70 -14.32 3.42
N LYS A 171 21.50 -15.31 3.01
CA LYS A 171 22.88 -15.07 2.55
C LYS A 171 22.94 -14.11 1.36
N LEU A 172 22.02 -14.26 0.40
CA LEU A 172 21.92 -13.36 -0.74
C LEU A 172 21.60 -11.93 -0.32
N GLY A 173 20.67 -11.76 0.64
CA GLY A 173 20.34 -10.45 1.22
C GLY A 173 21.52 -9.78 1.90
N GLU A 174 22.32 -10.54 2.66
CA GLU A 174 23.54 -10.06 3.31
C GLU A 174 24.61 -9.61 2.28
N ILE A 175 24.74 -10.33 1.17
CA ILE A 175 25.64 -9.94 0.07
C ILE A 175 25.18 -8.61 -0.54
N PHE A 176 23.91 -8.49 -0.93
CA PHE A 176 23.40 -7.26 -1.52
C PHE A 176 23.47 -6.07 -0.55
N GLN A 177 23.25 -6.31 0.74
CA GLN A 177 23.38 -5.26 1.74
C GLN A 177 24.80 -4.72 1.85
N ARG A 178 25.84 -5.60 1.77
CA ARG A 178 27.26 -5.19 1.76
C ARG A 178 27.64 -4.46 0.48
N GLU A 179 27.03 -4.82 -0.65
CA GLU A 179 27.28 -4.19 -1.94
C GLU A 179 26.49 -2.89 -2.14
N GLY A 180 25.61 -2.52 -1.23
CA GLY A 180 24.73 -1.36 -1.34
C GLY A 180 23.63 -1.50 -2.39
N LYS A 181 23.23 -2.75 -2.64
CA LYS A 181 22.22 -3.12 -3.65
C LYS A 181 20.92 -3.63 -3.04
#